data_005e0655426c0e73d01efdcd73c78986
#
_entry.id   005e0655426c0e73d01efdcd73c78986
#
_cell.length_a   1.000
_cell.length_b   1.000
_cell.length_c   1.000
_cell.angle_alpha   90.00
_cell.angle_beta   90.00
_cell.angle_gamma   90.00
#
_symmetry.space_group_name_H-M   'P 1'
#
loop_
_entity.id
_entity.type
_entity.pdbx_description
1 polymer ?
#
loop_
_entity_poly.entity_id
_entity_poly.type
_entity_poly.pdbx_seq_one_letter_code
_entity_poly.pdbx_strand_id
1 'polypeptide(L)'
;MAGTVVVKKTSDLVGEVYKNVKMASESIITLMPKVKNDKFKSDLTVQLSAYEAFASRAAKLLADEGAKPEEDGIITKTMTKWGIMMNTMKDPTTEHMVQMMIEGTTMGVGEMLRWIRESENTGVSEAALRLARDVCAYEEKIVEDLKAYLR
;
A
#
# COMPACT_ATOMS: atom_id res chain seq x y z
N MET A 1 0.89 -6.95 -24.51
CA MET A 1 0.92 -8.18 -23.70
C MET A 1 -0.10 -8.08 -22.60
N ALA A 2 -0.91 -9.12 -22.47
CA ALA A 2 -1.94 -9.16 -21.44
C ALA A 2 -1.28 -9.09 -20.04
N GLY A 3 -1.81 -8.26 -19.17
CA GLY A 3 -1.33 -8.13 -17.80
C GLY A 3 -0.14 -7.19 -17.58
N THR A 4 0.39 -6.59 -18.63
CA THR A 4 1.47 -5.62 -18.50
C THR A 4 0.87 -4.22 -18.35
N VAL A 5 1.16 -3.54 -17.24
CA VAL A 5 0.82 -2.14 -17.07
C VAL A 5 1.94 -1.32 -17.68
N VAL A 6 1.63 -0.54 -18.72
CA VAL A 6 2.61 0.34 -19.35
C VAL A 6 2.53 1.70 -18.68
N VAL A 7 3.54 2.04 -17.89
CA VAL A 7 3.65 3.35 -17.28
C VAL A 7 4.33 4.29 -18.27
N LYS A 8 3.60 5.32 -18.72
CA LYS A 8 4.09 6.26 -19.74
C LYS A 8 4.43 7.63 -19.18
N LYS A 9 3.88 7.98 -18.03
CA LYS A 9 4.00 9.30 -17.42
C LYS A 9 4.34 9.20 -15.95
N THR A 10 4.96 10.24 -15.44
CA THR A 10 5.22 10.38 -14.00
C THR A 10 3.92 10.23 -13.20
N SER A 11 2.82 10.88 -13.65
CA SER A 11 1.53 10.79 -12.96
C SER A 11 0.96 9.37 -12.93
N ASP A 12 1.26 8.53 -13.92
CA ASP A 12 0.81 7.14 -13.92
C ASP A 12 1.45 6.35 -12.77
N LEU A 13 2.77 6.45 -12.63
CA LEU A 13 3.48 5.79 -11.54
C LEU A 13 3.03 6.31 -10.18
N VAL A 14 2.99 7.63 -10.02
CA VAL A 14 2.61 8.24 -8.74
C VAL A 14 1.16 7.89 -8.38
N GLY A 15 0.27 7.83 -9.37
CA GLY A 15 -1.12 7.41 -9.17
C GLY A 15 -1.22 5.98 -8.64
N GLU A 16 -0.40 5.08 -9.16
CA GLU A 16 -0.37 3.69 -8.70
C GLU A 16 0.22 3.59 -7.29
N VAL A 17 1.25 4.37 -6.98
CA VAL A 17 1.80 4.47 -5.62
C VAL A 17 0.72 4.96 -4.65
N TYR A 18 -0.01 6.01 -5.04
CA TYR A 18 -1.09 6.56 -4.22
C TYR A 18 -2.14 5.49 -3.91
N LYS A 19 -2.59 4.74 -4.92
CA LYS A 19 -3.55 3.65 -4.72
C LYS A 19 -3.03 2.58 -3.75
N ASN A 20 -1.77 2.21 -3.89
CA ASN A 20 -1.14 1.22 -3.01
C ASN A 20 -1.16 1.67 -1.56
N VAL A 21 -0.69 2.88 -1.28
CA VAL A 21 -0.62 3.39 0.10
C VAL A 21 -2.00 3.68 0.70
N LYS A 22 -2.97 4.10 -0.12
CA LYS A 22 -4.35 4.29 0.35
C LYS A 22 -4.99 2.97 0.70
N MET A 23 -4.77 1.93 -0.10
CA MET A 23 -5.27 0.59 0.20
C MET A 23 -4.71 0.09 1.53
N ALA A 24 -3.42 0.31 1.77
CA ALA A 24 -2.79 -0.06 3.04
C ALA A 24 -3.39 0.70 4.22
N SER A 25 -3.56 2.02 4.10
CA SER A 25 -4.16 2.83 5.16
C SER A 25 -5.60 2.42 5.46
N GLU A 26 -6.42 2.20 4.44
CA GLU A 26 -7.81 1.78 4.61
C GLU A 26 -7.90 0.40 5.25
N SER A 27 -6.98 -0.50 4.90
CA SER A 27 -6.90 -1.83 5.51
C SER A 27 -6.62 -1.73 7.02
N ILE A 28 -5.68 -0.87 7.40
CA ILE A 28 -5.36 -0.64 8.81
C ILE A 28 -6.56 -0.05 9.55
N ILE A 29 -7.22 0.96 8.98
CA ILE A 29 -8.38 1.61 9.57
C ILE A 29 -9.50 0.59 9.80
N THR A 30 -9.76 -0.27 8.82
CA THR A 30 -10.78 -1.31 8.90
C THR A 30 -10.46 -2.34 9.97
N LEU A 31 -9.19 -2.69 10.11
CA LEU A 31 -8.74 -3.71 11.06
C LEU A 31 -8.69 -3.20 12.50
N MET A 32 -8.37 -1.93 12.70
CA MET A 32 -8.08 -1.34 14.01
C MET A 32 -9.11 -1.64 15.09
N PRO A 33 -10.43 -1.55 14.84
CA PRO A 33 -11.44 -1.85 15.86
C PRO A 33 -11.41 -3.29 16.37
N LYS A 34 -10.82 -4.20 15.61
CA LYS A 34 -10.75 -5.63 15.96
C LYS A 34 -9.45 -5.98 16.71
N VAL A 35 -8.49 -5.06 16.75
CA VAL A 35 -7.17 -5.30 17.37
C VAL A 35 -7.28 -5.16 18.88
N LYS A 36 -6.89 -6.20 19.61
CA LYS A 36 -6.89 -6.22 21.08
C LYS A 36 -5.48 -6.21 21.66
N ASN A 37 -4.50 -6.67 20.93
CA ASN A 37 -3.11 -6.65 21.36
C ASN A 37 -2.57 -5.23 21.30
N ASP A 38 -2.14 -4.69 22.43
CA ASP A 38 -1.71 -3.27 22.53
C ASP A 38 -0.47 -2.97 21.70
N LYS A 39 0.47 -3.90 21.67
CA LYS A 39 1.68 -3.72 20.85
C LYS A 39 1.33 -3.68 19.36
N PHE A 40 0.47 -4.59 18.92
CA PHE A 40 0.02 -4.63 17.52
C PHE A 40 -0.74 -3.35 17.17
N LYS A 41 -1.62 -2.89 18.05
CA LYS A 41 -2.34 -1.63 17.86
C LYS A 41 -1.36 -0.45 17.70
N SER A 42 -0.34 -0.39 18.54
CA SER A 42 0.68 0.64 18.48
C SER A 42 1.46 0.58 17.17
N ASP A 43 1.87 -0.61 16.75
CA ASP A 43 2.59 -0.81 15.50
C ASP A 43 1.76 -0.39 14.29
N LEU A 44 0.46 -0.75 14.29
CA LEU A 44 -0.46 -0.35 13.21
C LEU A 44 -0.68 1.17 13.17
N THR A 45 -0.71 1.82 14.32
CA THR A 45 -0.82 3.27 14.39
C THR A 45 0.38 3.95 13.75
N VAL A 46 1.59 3.43 14.01
CA VAL A 46 2.81 3.94 13.38
C VAL A 46 2.78 3.70 11.87
N GLN A 47 2.36 2.52 11.44
CA GLN A 47 2.23 2.21 10.01
C GLN A 47 1.23 3.14 9.33
N LEU A 48 0.08 3.37 9.94
CA LEU A 48 -0.94 4.26 9.40
C LEU A 48 -0.38 5.67 9.16
N SER A 49 0.33 6.18 10.14
CA SER A 49 0.98 7.50 10.04
C SER A 49 1.97 7.55 8.88
N ALA A 50 2.77 6.50 8.70
CA ALA A 50 3.72 6.41 7.60
C ALA A 50 3.04 6.36 6.24
N TYR A 51 1.98 5.56 6.11
CA TYR A 51 1.21 5.47 4.86
C TYR A 51 0.53 6.80 4.51
N GLU A 52 0.02 7.51 5.51
CA GLU A 52 -0.58 8.84 5.30
C GLU A 52 0.47 9.85 4.81
N ALA A 53 1.69 9.78 5.34
CA ALA A 53 2.79 10.62 4.89
C ALA A 53 3.17 10.30 3.44
N PHE A 54 3.22 9.03 3.06
CA PHE A 54 3.45 8.62 1.67
C PHE A 54 2.32 9.09 0.75
N ALA A 55 1.07 8.99 1.20
CA ALA A 55 -0.08 9.47 0.42
C ALA A 55 0.01 10.97 0.16
N SER A 56 0.39 11.75 1.18
CA SER A 56 0.58 13.21 1.03
C SER A 56 1.70 13.52 0.05
N ARG A 57 2.79 12.79 0.12
CA ARG A 57 3.92 12.95 -0.78
C ARG A 57 3.53 12.62 -2.23
N ALA A 58 2.75 11.56 -2.43
CA ALA A 58 2.22 11.19 -3.74
C ALA A 58 1.27 12.27 -4.28
N ALA A 59 0.36 12.75 -3.45
CA ALA A 59 -0.60 13.79 -3.84
C ALA A 59 0.13 15.07 -4.29
N LYS A 60 1.21 15.45 -3.60
CA LYS A 60 2.01 16.61 -3.97
C LYS A 60 2.67 16.42 -5.34
N LEU A 61 3.25 15.25 -5.59
CA LEU A 61 3.86 14.95 -6.88
C LEU A 61 2.82 14.95 -8.02
N LEU A 62 1.61 14.43 -7.74
CA LEU A 62 0.52 14.48 -8.71
C LEU A 62 0.13 15.94 -9.02
N ALA A 63 0.02 16.78 -8.00
CA ALA A 63 -0.29 18.19 -8.18
C ALA A 63 0.78 18.89 -9.03
N ASP A 64 2.05 18.57 -8.82
CA ASP A 64 3.16 19.12 -9.61
C ASP A 64 3.03 18.74 -11.10
N GLU A 65 2.38 17.63 -11.41
CA GLU A 65 2.10 17.19 -12.78
C GLU A 65 0.74 17.65 -13.28
N GLY A 66 0.03 18.51 -12.52
CA GLY A 66 -1.30 18.96 -12.88
C GLY A 66 -2.38 17.89 -12.75
N ALA A 67 -2.11 16.85 -12.01
CA ALA A 67 -3.04 15.74 -11.80
C ALA A 67 -3.59 15.73 -10.37
N LYS A 68 -4.66 14.97 -10.16
CA LYS A 68 -5.25 14.77 -8.84
C LYS A 68 -5.27 13.28 -8.49
N PRO A 69 -5.22 12.94 -7.20
CA PRO A 69 -5.42 11.55 -6.79
C PRO A 69 -6.81 11.08 -7.21
N GLU A 70 -6.88 9.87 -7.78
CA GLU A 70 -8.16 9.22 -8.08
C GLU A 70 -8.69 8.59 -6.81
N GLU A 71 -9.56 9.28 -6.10
CA GLU A 71 -10.14 8.74 -4.88
C GLU A 71 -11.37 7.87 -5.15
N ASP A 72 -12.17 8.24 -6.15
CA ASP A 72 -13.39 7.51 -6.49
C ASP A 72 -13.12 6.20 -7.23
N GLY A 73 -12.00 6.08 -7.92
CA GLY A 73 -11.62 4.89 -8.66
C GLY A 73 -10.70 3.95 -7.91
N ILE A 74 -10.41 4.22 -6.63
CA ILE A 74 -9.48 3.41 -5.84
C ILE A 74 -10.07 2.05 -5.48
N ILE A 75 -11.40 1.96 -5.32
CA ILE A 75 -12.06 0.71 -4.94
C ILE A 75 -11.97 -0.27 -6.10
N THR A 76 -11.03 -1.20 -5.98
CA THR A 76 -10.81 -2.28 -6.94
C THR A 76 -11.46 -3.55 -6.43
N LYS A 77 -11.52 -4.59 -7.28
CA LYS A 77 -11.98 -5.91 -6.85
C LYS A 77 -11.15 -6.43 -5.68
N THR A 78 -9.84 -6.18 -5.69
CA THR A 78 -8.94 -6.59 -4.61
C THR A 78 -9.28 -5.89 -3.31
N MET A 79 -9.50 -4.58 -3.34
CA MET A 79 -9.90 -3.82 -2.15
C MET A 79 -11.25 -4.27 -1.61
N THR A 80 -12.21 -4.50 -2.49
CA THR A 80 -13.53 -5.01 -2.10
C THR A 80 -13.40 -6.36 -1.42
N LYS A 81 -12.62 -7.27 -2.00
CA LYS A 81 -12.36 -8.58 -1.43
C LYS A 81 -11.73 -8.48 -0.05
N TRP A 82 -10.69 -7.63 0.11
CA TRP A 82 -10.03 -7.40 1.39
C TRP A 82 -10.99 -6.83 2.43
N GLY A 83 -11.81 -5.85 2.04
CA GLY A 83 -12.81 -5.25 2.92
C GLY A 83 -13.81 -6.29 3.41
N ILE A 84 -14.30 -7.16 2.52
CA ILE A 84 -15.21 -8.24 2.90
C ILE A 84 -14.52 -9.21 3.85
N MET A 85 -13.31 -9.64 3.55
CA MET A 85 -12.55 -10.55 4.40
C MET A 85 -12.35 -9.99 5.80
N MET A 86 -11.99 -8.71 5.91
CA MET A 86 -11.79 -8.06 7.20
C MET A 86 -13.10 -7.89 7.98
N ASN A 87 -14.18 -7.51 7.29
CA ASN A 87 -15.47 -7.28 7.94
C ASN A 87 -16.16 -8.56 8.36
N THR A 88 -15.91 -9.67 7.65
CA THR A 88 -16.51 -10.97 7.95
C THR A 88 -15.57 -11.89 8.73
N MET A 89 -14.46 -11.37 9.20
CA MET A 89 -13.46 -12.15 9.94
C MET A 89 -14.07 -12.78 11.19
N LYS A 90 -14.01 -14.12 11.28
CA LYS A 90 -14.51 -14.87 12.43
C LYS A 90 -13.42 -15.13 13.46
N ASP A 91 -12.16 -15.12 13.06
CA ASP A 91 -11.01 -15.33 13.92
C ASP A 91 -10.22 -14.03 14.05
N PRO A 92 -10.51 -13.21 15.08
CA PRO A 92 -9.81 -11.93 15.27
C PRO A 92 -8.51 -12.06 16.07
N THR A 93 -7.85 -13.22 16.03
CA THR A 93 -6.56 -13.38 16.69
C THR A 93 -5.50 -12.50 16.04
N THR A 94 -4.53 -12.09 16.84
CA THR A 94 -3.41 -11.30 16.33
C THR A 94 -2.68 -12.05 15.22
N GLU A 95 -2.45 -13.34 15.39
CA GLU A 95 -1.77 -14.17 14.38
C GLU A 95 -2.51 -14.18 13.05
N HIS A 96 -3.82 -14.33 13.07
CA HIS A 96 -4.62 -14.34 11.85
C HIS A 96 -4.59 -12.98 11.15
N MET A 97 -4.76 -11.90 11.91
CA MET A 97 -4.71 -10.55 11.35
C MET A 97 -3.33 -10.23 10.76
N VAL A 98 -2.27 -10.65 11.46
CA VAL A 98 -0.90 -10.50 10.97
C VAL A 98 -0.69 -11.25 9.67
N GLN A 99 -1.16 -12.49 9.57
CA GLN A 99 -1.07 -13.29 8.34
C GLN A 99 -1.76 -12.59 7.17
N MET A 100 -2.95 -12.07 7.40
CA MET A 100 -3.69 -11.32 6.37
C MET A 100 -2.90 -10.10 5.91
N MET A 101 -2.31 -9.37 6.84
CA MET A 101 -1.51 -8.18 6.51
C MET A 101 -0.23 -8.52 5.76
N ILE A 102 0.43 -9.62 6.13
CA ILE A 102 1.62 -10.09 5.40
C ILE A 102 1.24 -10.40 3.95
N GLU A 103 0.14 -11.11 3.71
CA GLU A 103 -0.32 -11.44 2.37
C GLU A 103 -0.60 -10.18 1.54
N GLY A 104 -1.38 -9.25 2.09
CA GLY A 104 -1.73 -8.02 1.40
C GLY A 104 -0.53 -7.14 1.10
N THR A 105 0.36 -6.99 2.08
CA THR A 105 1.56 -6.17 1.93
C THR A 105 2.53 -6.79 0.91
N THR A 106 2.67 -8.12 0.93
CA THR A 106 3.52 -8.83 -0.03
C THR A 106 3.02 -8.65 -1.46
N MET A 107 1.69 -8.69 -1.66
CA MET A 107 1.09 -8.40 -2.97
C MET A 107 1.42 -6.97 -3.42
N GLY A 108 1.30 -6.01 -2.50
CA GLY A 108 1.63 -4.62 -2.78
C GLY A 108 3.08 -4.42 -3.19
N VAL A 109 4.01 -5.09 -2.50
CA VAL A 109 5.43 -5.07 -2.85
C VAL A 109 5.65 -5.59 -4.27
N GLY A 110 5.03 -6.73 -4.61
CA GLY A 110 5.17 -7.32 -5.94
C GLY A 110 4.71 -6.39 -7.04
N GLU A 111 3.57 -5.74 -6.85
CA GLU A 111 3.05 -4.77 -7.82
C GLU A 111 3.95 -3.54 -7.90
N MET A 112 4.44 -3.04 -6.78
CA MET A 112 5.31 -1.87 -6.74
C MET A 112 6.62 -2.14 -7.49
N LEU A 113 7.21 -3.31 -7.30
CA LEU A 113 8.41 -3.71 -8.02
C LEU A 113 8.17 -3.77 -9.53
N ARG A 114 7.01 -4.26 -9.95
CA ARG A 114 6.65 -4.30 -11.37
C ARG A 114 6.55 -2.89 -11.96
N TRP A 115 5.84 -2.00 -11.29
CA TRP A 115 5.68 -0.62 -11.77
C TRP A 115 7.00 0.13 -11.82
N ILE A 116 7.87 -0.06 -10.83
CA ILE A 116 9.21 0.53 -10.82
C ILE A 116 9.99 0.08 -12.04
N ARG A 117 10.01 -1.23 -12.28
CA ARG A 117 10.74 -1.80 -13.41
C ARG A 117 10.20 -1.29 -14.76
N GLU A 118 8.87 -1.22 -14.89
CA GLU A 118 8.25 -0.73 -16.12
C GLU A 118 8.42 0.77 -16.32
N SER A 119 8.69 1.53 -15.26
CA SER A 119 8.88 2.98 -15.30
C SER A 119 10.32 3.39 -15.59
N GLU A 120 11.27 2.53 -15.30
CA GLU A 120 12.69 2.81 -15.55
C GLU A 120 12.92 3.04 -17.05
N ASN A 121 13.70 4.05 -17.40
CA ASN A 121 14.03 4.39 -18.78
C ASN A 121 12.83 4.86 -19.63
N THR A 122 11.74 5.32 -19.00
CA THR A 122 10.56 5.82 -19.72
C THR A 122 10.39 7.32 -19.64
N GLY A 123 11.31 8.04 -18.99
CA GLY A 123 11.16 9.47 -18.77
C GLY A 123 10.38 9.85 -17.52
N VAL A 124 9.97 8.87 -16.72
CA VAL A 124 9.34 9.11 -15.42
C VAL A 124 10.36 9.80 -14.51
N SER A 125 9.92 10.82 -13.74
CA SER A 125 10.82 11.62 -12.92
C SER A 125 11.52 10.80 -11.85
N GLU A 126 12.73 11.21 -11.49
CA GLU A 126 13.49 10.55 -10.42
C GLU A 126 12.79 10.67 -9.08
N ALA A 127 12.08 11.78 -8.83
CA ALA A 127 11.30 11.97 -7.61
C ALA A 127 10.18 10.93 -7.48
N ALA A 128 9.50 10.61 -8.58
CA ALA A 128 8.46 9.59 -8.60
C ALA A 128 9.04 8.19 -8.37
N LEU A 129 10.14 7.87 -9.02
CA LEU A 129 10.83 6.59 -8.83
C LEU A 129 11.32 6.44 -7.38
N ARG A 130 11.84 7.50 -6.80
CA ARG A 130 12.29 7.50 -5.40
C ARG A 130 11.12 7.24 -4.45
N LEU A 131 9.97 7.90 -4.68
CA LEU A 131 8.78 7.65 -3.87
C LEU A 131 8.38 6.19 -3.95
N ALA A 132 8.29 5.62 -5.15
CA ALA A 132 7.92 4.23 -5.35
C ALA A 132 8.89 3.27 -4.65
N ARG A 133 10.20 3.53 -4.74
CA ARG A 133 11.22 2.73 -4.06
C ARG A 133 11.13 2.84 -2.55
N ASP A 134 10.86 4.04 -2.04
CA ASP A 134 10.72 4.27 -0.60
C ASP A 134 9.51 3.50 -0.04
N VAL A 135 8.39 3.52 -0.74
CA VAL A 135 7.19 2.77 -0.35
C VAL A 135 7.49 1.27 -0.37
N CYS A 136 8.12 0.79 -1.44
CA CYS A 136 8.49 -0.62 -1.59
C CYS A 136 9.38 -1.08 -0.43
N ALA A 137 10.43 -0.32 -0.12
CA ALA A 137 11.35 -0.64 0.96
C ALA A 137 10.64 -0.64 2.33
N TYR A 138 9.75 0.31 2.54
CA TYR A 138 8.97 0.39 3.77
C TYR A 138 8.07 -0.83 3.92
N GLU A 139 7.36 -1.22 2.85
CA GLU A 139 6.47 -2.37 2.88
C GLU A 139 7.23 -3.68 3.09
N GLU A 140 8.41 -3.82 2.51
CA GLU A 140 9.27 -4.98 2.77
C GLU A 140 9.67 -5.07 4.24
N LYS A 141 10.00 -3.92 4.84
CA LYS A 141 10.31 -3.84 6.28
C LYS A 141 9.09 -4.23 7.12
N ILE A 142 7.90 -3.76 6.75
CA ILE A 142 6.67 -4.08 7.47
C ILE A 142 6.41 -5.58 7.45
N VAL A 143 6.62 -6.25 6.32
CA VAL A 143 6.46 -7.70 6.23
C VAL A 143 7.39 -8.41 7.24
N GLU A 144 8.65 -7.99 7.32
CA GLU A 144 9.59 -8.57 8.26
C GLU A 144 9.20 -8.30 9.72
N ASP A 145 8.74 -7.07 10.01
CA ASP A 145 8.28 -6.72 11.36
C ASP A 145 7.04 -7.54 11.77
N LEU A 146 6.12 -7.74 10.83
CA LEU A 146 4.90 -8.53 11.07
C LEU A 146 5.22 -10.00 11.35
N LYS A 147 6.21 -10.56 10.67
CA LYS A 147 6.62 -11.97 10.89
C LYS A 147 7.02 -12.23 12.33
N ALA A 148 7.51 -11.22 13.06
CA ALA A 148 7.89 -11.37 14.46
C ALA A 148 6.71 -11.79 15.35
N TYR A 149 5.48 -11.44 14.97
CA TYR A 149 4.28 -11.85 15.71
C TYR A 149 3.96 -13.35 15.56
N LEU A 150 4.54 -14.00 14.56
CA LEU A 150 4.28 -15.41 14.25
C LEU A 150 5.34 -16.37 14.81
N ARG A 151 6.34 -15.85 15.49
CA ARG A 151 7.46 -16.63 16.07
C ARG A 151 7.22 -17.00 17.53
#